data_bbec40eda34ad6237549937aed5b500d
#
_entry.id   bbec40eda34ad6237549937aed5b500d
#
_cell.length_a   1.000
_cell.length_b   1.000
_cell.length_c   1.000
_cell.angle_alpha   90.00
_cell.angle_beta   90.00
_cell.angle_gamma   90.00
#
_symmetry.space_group_name_H-M   'P 1'
#
loop_
_entity.id
_entity.type
_entity.pdbx_description
1 polymer ?
#
loop_
_entity_poly.entity_id
_entity_poly.type
_entity_poly.pdbx_seq_one_letter_code
_entity_poly.pdbx_strand_id
1 'polypeptide(L)'
;MACGSTSLWAGETSWFCCGSSWGPCGSTGTGACGTCQSSRNMAAWPNLTSACWNVTNPAACGENMPRRGCGSVVNVKHQCSGATVCVTLADCGPNTQMWCSEKTCCNGVCRTHRVIDLTPAAYSAIGSLSSGLLPVYIYE
;
A
#
# COMPACT_ATOMS: atom_id res chain seq x y z
N MET A 1 -1.44 10.93 -16.51
CA MET A 1 -1.42 9.61 -17.16
C MET A 1 -1.54 8.52 -16.12
N ALA A 2 -2.46 7.59 -16.31
CA ALA A 2 -2.62 6.49 -15.39
C ALA A 2 -1.44 5.53 -15.51
N CYS A 3 -0.94 5.05 -14.38
CA CYS A 3 0.16 4.09 -14.32
C CYS A 3 -0.33 2.65 -14.20
N GLY A 4 -1.61 2.42 -14.32
CA GLY A 4 -2.20 1.09 -14.29
C GLY A 4 -3.71 1.19 -14.33
N SER A 5 -4.33 0.24 -15.00
CA SER A 5 -5.79 0.16 -15.14
C SER A 5 -6.33 -1.26 -14.93
N THR A 6 -5.45 -2.23 -14.75
CA THR A 6 -5.84 -3.61 -14.49
C THR A 6 -5.93 -3.83 -12.99
N SER A 7 -7.08 -4.28 -12.52
CA SER A 7 -7.32 -4.50 -11.09
C SER A 7 -6.32 -5.51 -10.52
N LEU A 8 -5.64 -5.13 -9.44
CA LEU A 8 -4.68 -5.98 -8.75
C LEU A 8 -5.20 -6.44 -7.40
N TRP A 9 -5.63 -5.49 -6.56
CA TRP A 9 -6.09 -5.79 -5.21
C TRP A 9 -6.95 -4.65 -4.70
N ALA A 10 -7.59 -4.83 -3.56
CA ALA A 10 -8.36 -3.79 -2.91
C ALA A 10 -8.36 -4.01 -1.39
N GLY A 11 -8.51 -2.93 -0.63
CA GLY A 11 -8.53 -2.99 0.82
C GLY A 11 -8.27 -1.62 1.41
N GLU A 12 -7.51 -1.56 2.49
CA GLU A 12 -7.16 -0.30 3.14
C GLU A 12 -5.67 -0.01 2.99
N THR A 13 -5.35 1.28 2.90
CA THR A 13 -3.97 1.74 3.00
C THR A 13 -3.78 2.49 4.31
N SER A 14 -2.62 2.31 4.92
CA SER A 14 -2.09 3.20 5.95
C SER A 14 -0.91 3.95 5.37
N TRP A 15 -0.23 4.76 6.18
CA TRP A 15 0.99 5.43 5.76
C TRP A 15 2.13 5.10 6.70
N PHE A 16 3.35 5.23 6.18
CA PHE A 16 4.55 4.90 6.94
C PHE A 16 5.67 5.88 6.62
N CYS A 17 6.65 5.96 7.51
CA CYS A 17 7.85 6.74 7.29
C CYS A 17 8.96 5.84 6.79
N CYS A 18 9.61 6.21 5.69
CA CYS A 18 10.74 5.46 5.19
C CYS A 18 11.84 5.37 6.25
N GLY A 19 12.30 4.17 6.53
CA GLY A 19 13.32 3.91 7.54
C GLY A 19 12.81 3.83 8.96
N SER A 20 11.53 4.12 9.18
CA SER A 20 10.91 3.91 10.48
C SER A 20 9.42 3.65 10.30
N SER A 21 8.77 3.12 11.31
CA SER A 21 7.34 2.76 11.21
C SER A 21 6.43 3.96 11.35
N TRP A 22 6.79 4.94 12.17
CA TRP A 22 5.93 6.06 12.53
C TRP A 22 6.70 7.37 12.61
N GLY A 23 5.98 8.46 12.46
CA GLY A 23 6.54 9.79 12.47
C GLY A 23 7.16 10.25 13.78
N PRO A 24 7.88 11.37 13.75
CA PRO A 24 8.09 12.21 12.59
C PRO A 24 8.97 11.53 11.56
N CYS A 25 8.58 11.68 10.29
CA CYS A 25 9.31 11.06 9.21
C CYS A 25 10.60 11.80 8.91
N GLY A 26 11.69 11.05 8.82
CA GLY A 26 12.88 11.54 8.13
C GLY A 26 12.59 11.64 6.64
N SER A 27 13.40 12.39 5.91
CA SER A 27 13.22 12.54 4.48
C SER A 27 13.58 11.27 3.72
N THR A 28 14.50 10.50 4.24
CA THR A 28 15.05 9.32 3.55
C THR A 28 15.32 8.20 4.55
N GLY A 29 15.11 6.99 4.10
CA GLY A 29 15.45 5.80 4.88
C GLY A 29 15.85 4.67 3.95
N THR A 30 16.00 3.47 4.51
CA THR A 30 16.32 2.27 3.75
C THR A 30 15.15 1.30 3.86
N GLY A 31 14.62 0.89 2.71
CA GLY A 31 13.61 -0.16 2.63
C GLY A 31 14.19 -1.43 2.04
N ALA A 32 13.35 -2.42 1.82
CA ALA A 32 13.75 -3.70 1.25
C ALA A 32 14.37 -3.58 -0.14
N CYS A 33 14.00 -2.52 -0.87
CA CYS A 33 14.49 -2.28 -2.23
C CYS A 33 15.61 -1.24 -2.29
N GLY A 34 16.16 -0.85 -1.16
CA GLY A 34 17.19 0.19 -1.08
C GLY A 34 16.63 1.51 -0.58
N THR A 35 17.02 2.62 -1.19
CA THR A 35 16.61 3.95 -0.73
C THR A 35 15.11 4.15 -0.83
N CYS A 36 14.52 4.61 0.25
CA CYS A 36 13.11 4.95 0.37
C CYS A 36 13.00 6.39 0.84
N GLN A 37 12.19 7.21 0.17
CA GLN A 37 12.03 8.61 0.50
C GLN A 37 10.58 8.92 0.83
N SER A 38 10.33 9.39 2.06
CA SER A 38 8.98 9.72 2.53
C SER A 38 8.35 10.88 1.76
N SER A 39 9.15 11.71 1.12
CA SER A 39 8.69 12.83 0.29
C SER A 39 8.36 12.46 -1.14
N ARG A 40 8.56 11.20 -1.53
CA ARG A 40 8.23 10.69 -2.85
C ARG A 40 7.04 9.75 -2.80
N ASN A 41 6.43 9.53 -3.96
CA ASN A 41 5.29 8.62 -4.08
C ASN A 41 5.80 7.18 -4.14
N MET A 42 5.92 6.57 -2.98
CA MET A 42 6.42 5.22 -2.81
C MET A 42 5.47 4.43 -1.90
N ALA A 43 5.61 3.13 -1.89
CA ALA A 43 4.75 2.27 -1.10
C ALA A 43 5.49 1.04 -0.60
N ALA A 44 4.98 0.46 0.48
CA ALA A 44 5.34 -0.86 0.95
C ALA A 44 4.27 -1.85 0.48
N TRP A 45 4.72 -2.97 -0.06
CA TRP A 45 3.86 -4.05 -0.55
C TRP A 45 4.15 -5.31 0.25
N PRO A 46 3.11 -6.01 0.76
CA PRO A 46 3.35 -7.14 1.65
C PRO A 46 4.05 -8.31 0.98
N ASN A 47 3.77 -8.53 -0.29
CA ASN A 47 4.36 -9.63 -1.05
C ASN A 47 5.33 -9.12 -2.11
N LEU A 48 6.32 -8.40 -1.65
CA LEU A 48 7.38 -7.90 -2.52
C LEU A 48 8.44 -8.99 -2.71
N THR A 49 8.97 -9.11 -3.93
CA THR A 49 10.06 -10.06 -4.19
C THR A 49 11.31 -9.65 -3.43
N SER A 50 12.12 -10.60 -3.09
CA SER A 50 13.43 -10.55 -2.49
C SER A 50 13.49 -10.48 -0.98
N ALA A 51 12.63 -9.76 -0.28
CA ALA A 51 12.85 -9.57 1.15
C ALA A 51 11.64 -9.84 2.04
N CYS A 52 10.45 -9.84 1.47
CA CYS A 52 9.25 -10.05 2.28
C CYS A 52 9.03 -11.53 2.55
N TRP A 53 8.83 -11.84 3.79
CA TRP A 53 8.82 -13.21 4.29
C TRP A 53 7.46 -13.68 4.81
N ASN A 54 6.47 -12.83 4.82
CA ASN A 54 5.32 -13.05 5.68
C ASN A 54 3.98 -13.22 4.98
N VAL A 55 3.93 -13.22 3.68
CA VAL A 55 2.64 -13.36 2.99
C VAL A 55 2.46 -14.82 2.60
N THR A 56 2.11 -15.62 3.59
CA THR A 56 2.01 -17.05 3.40
C THR A 56 0.61 -17.59 3.68
N ASN A 57 -0.29 -16.75 4.17
CA ASN A 57 -1.59 -17.23 4.60
C ASN A 57 -2.73 -16.52 3.86
N PRO A 58 -3.21 -17.11 2.76
CA PRO A 58 -4.41 -16.61 2.08
C PRO A 58 -5.69 -17.05 2.78
N ALA A 59 -5.55 -17.76 3.88
CA ALA A 59 -6.62 -18.60 4.41
C ALA A 59 -7.88 -17.85 4.80
N ALA A 60 -7.76 -16.63 5.29
CA ALA A 60 -8.93 -15.90 5.78
C ALA A 60 -9.98 -15.66 4.70
N CYS A 61 -9.55 -15.54 3.43
CA CYS A 61 -10.45 -15.24 2.32
C CYS A 61 -10.23 -16.17 1.13
N GLY A 62 -9.33 -17.12 1.25
CA GLY A 62 -9.04 -18.05 0.16
C GLY A 62 -8.29 -17.42 -1.03
N GLU A 63 -7.70 -16.23 -0.85
CA GLU A 63 -7.00 -15.54 -1.92
C GLU A 63 -5.54 -15.32 -1.56
N ASN A 64 -4.67 -15.40 -2.58
CA ASN A 64 -3.25 -15.13 -2.43
C ASN A 64 -2.95 -13.70 -2.83
N MET A 65 -2.23 -12.98 -2.00
CA MET A 65 -1.74 -11.65 -2.32
C MET A 65 -0.77 -11.75 -3.49
N PRO A 66 -0.97 -11.00 -4.58
CA PRO A 66 -0.08 -11.07 -5.72
C PRO A 66 1.34 -10.67 -5.38
N ARG A 67 2.33 -11.33 -5.98
CA ARG A 67 3.73 -10.99 -5.79
C ARG A 67 4.18 -9.98 -6.82
N ARG A 68 4.88 -8.95 -6.38
CA ARG A 68 5.43 -7.91 -7.26
C ARG A 68 6.87 -7.60 -6.89
N GLY A 69 7.64 -7.16 -7.86
CA GLY A 69 9.06 -6.89 -7.64
C GLY A 69 9.34 -5.49 -7.17
N CYS A 70 10.54 -5.28 -6.64
CA CYS A 70 11.05 -3.96 -6.33
C CYS A 70 11.01 -3.07 -7.58
N GLY A 71 10.57 -1.82 -7.42
CA GLY A 71 10.49 -0.88 -8.53
C GLY A 71 9.21 -0.99 -9.35
N SER A 72 8.35 -1.96 -9.07
CA SER A 72 7.04 -2.04 -9.72
C SER A 72 6.23 -0.80 -9.39
N VAL A 73 5.48 -0.30 -10.38
CA VAL A 73 4.62 0.87 -10.20
C VAL A 73 3.18 0.41 -10.20
N VAL A 74 2.41 0.88 -9.21
CA VAL A 74 0.99 0.62 -9.13
C VAL A 74 0.22 1.92 -8.97
N ASN A 75 -1.04 1.91 -9.41
CA ASN A 75 -1.94 3.04 -9.27
C ASN A 75 -2.87 2.76 -8.10
N VAL A 76 -2.86 3.63 -7.10
CA VAL A 76 -3.70 3.52 -5.91
C VAL A 76 -4.82 4.55 -6.02
N LYS A 77 -6.06 4.08 -5.92
CA LYS A 77 -7.25 4.93 -6.07
C LYS A 77 -8.09 4.84 -4.81
N HIS A 78 -8.43 5.99 -4.24
CA HIS A 78 -9.38 6.06 -3.13
C HIS A 78 -10.74 5.55 -3.59
N GLN A 79 -11.31 4.57 -2.89
CA GLN A 79 -12.57 3.95 -3.30
C GLN A 79 -13.74 4.91 -3.31
N CYS A 80 -13.72 5.94 -2.47
CA CYS A 80 -14.85 6.83 -2.29
C CYS A 80 -14.73 8.11 -3.09
N SER A 81 -13.56 8.74 -3.09
CA SER A 81 -13.34 10.01 -3.77
C SER A 81 -12.87 9.87 -5.21
N GLY A 82 -12.26 8.75 -5.55
CA GLY A 82 -11.69 8.55 -6.87
C GLY A 82 -10.31 9.16 -7.06
N ALA A 83 -9.74 9.79 -6.06
CA ALA A 83 -8.40 10.36 -6.14
C ALA A 83 -7.36 9.24 -6.34
N THR A 84 -6.38 9.48 -7.21
CA THR A 84 -5.38 8.48 -7.57
C THR A 84 -3.97 8.98 -7.35
N VAL A 85 -3.06 8.03 -7.13
CA VAL A 85 -1.63 8.31 -7.06
C VAL A 85 -0.86 7.10 -7.58
N CYS A 86 0.16 7.35 -8.39
CA CYS A 86 1.08 6.32 -8.85
C CYS A 86 2.21 6.19 -7.84
N VAL A 87 2.51 4.97 -7.41
CA VAL A 87 3.54 4.71 -6.41
C VAL A 87 4.50 3.63 -6.89
N THR A 88 5.75 3.74 -6.45
CA THR A 88 6.78 2.73 -6.69
C THR A 88 6.89 1.85 -5.45
N LEU A 89 6.85 0.55 -5.65
CA LEU A 89 6.99 -0.40 -4.54
C LEU A 89 8.45 -0.46 -4.11
N ALA A 90 8.70 -0.15 -2.84
CA ALA A 90 10.06 0.07 -2.33
C ALA A 90 10.36 -0.66 -1.03
N ASP A 91 9.37 -1.19 -0.34
CA ASP A 91 9.59 -1.82 0.96
C ASP A 91 8.54 -2.90 1.22
N CYS A 92 8.79 -3.73 2.22
CA CYS A 92 7.86 -4.76 2.67
C CYS A 92 6.91 -4.21 3.71
N GLY A 93 5.66 -4.57 3.59
CA GLY A 93 4.62 -4.21 4.56
C GLY A 93 3.32 -3.81 3.86
N PRO A 94 2.24 -3.61 4.59
CA PRO A 94 2.12 -3.73 6.04
C PRO A 94 2.20 -5.19 6.53
N ASN A 95 2.52 -5.34 7.81
CA ASN A 95 2.52 -6.65 8.44
C ASN A 95 1.08 -6.99 8.85
N THR A 96 0.39 -7.65 7.97
CA THR A 96 -1.03 -7.98 8.11
C THR A 96 -1.21 -9.48 8.04
N GLN A 97 -2.22 -9.99 8.73
CA GLN A 97 -2.50 -11.42 8.78
C GLN A 97 -3.72 -11.82 7.95
N MET A 98 -4.47 -10.86 7.42
CA MET A 98 -5.65 -11.12 6.62
C MET A 98 -5.50 -10.49 5.24
N TRP A 99 -5.44 -11.34 4.23
CA TRP A 99 -5.15 -10.93 2.86
C TRP A 99 -6.39 -11.07 1.99
N CYS A 100 -7.41 -10.29 2.30
CA CYS A 100 -8.65 -10.28 1.54
C CYS A 100 -8.68 -9.07 0.61
N SER A 101 -9.18 -9.24 -0.59
CA SER A 101 -9.42 -8.13 -1.51
C SER A 101 -10.83 -7.60 -1.26
N GLU A 102 -10.94 -6.37 -0.75
CA GLU A 102 -12.24 -5.76 -0.45
C GLU A 102 -12.48 -4.52 -1.30
N LYS A 103 -13.52 -4.57 -2.13
CA LYS A 103 -13.79 -3.54 -3.14
C LYS A 103 -14.88 -2.55 -2.75
N THR A 104 -15.53 -2.74 -1.61
CA THR A 104 -16.71 -1.93 -1.24
C THR A 104 -16.69 -1.60 0.24
N CYS A 105 -15.73 -0.78 0.67
CA CYS A 105 -15.68 -0.37 2.06
C CYS A 105 -15.68 1.14 2.26
N CYS A 106 -16.24 1.90 1.31
CA CYS A 106 -16.37 3.35 1.43
C CYS A 106 -17.26 3.80 2.57
N ASN A 107 -18.35 3.10 2.77
CA ASN A 107 -19.37 3.50 3.74
C ASN A 107 -19.23 2.79 5.07
N GLY A 108 -18.07 2.28 5.35
CA GLY A 108 -17.81 1.54 6.57
C GLY A 108 -16.33 1.29 6.71
N VAL A 109 -16.02 0.30 7.52
CA VAL A 109 -14.65 -0.13 7.73
C VAL A 109 -14.42 -1.38 6.89
N CYS A 110 -13.30 -1.45 6.21
CA CYS A 110 -12.90 -2.68 5.55
C CYS A 110 -12.75 -3.76 6.61
N ARG A 111 -13.28 -4.94 6.32
CA ARG A 111 -13.21 -6.07 7.26
C ARG A 111 -11.82 -6.66 7.33
N THR A 112 -11.04 -6.42 6.29
CA THR A 112 -9.68 -6.90 6.21
C THR A 112 -8.73 -5.87 6.76
N HIS A 113 -7.51 -6.30 6.98
CA HIS A 113 -6.45 -5.42 7.41
C HIS A 113 -5.87 -4.64 6.24
N ARG A 114 -4.90 -3.80 6.54
CA ARG A 114 -4.21 -2.98 5.56
C ARG A 114 -3.53 -3.86 4.51
N VAL A 115 -3.66 -3.46 3.26
CA VAL A 115 -3.11 -4.23 2.13
C VAL A 115 -1.92 -3.53 1.48
N ILE A 116 -1.71 -2.27 1.79
CA ILE A 116 -0.59 -1.48 1.28
C ILE A 116 -0.28 -0.36 2.28
N ASP A 117 0.96 0.08 2.33
CA ASP A 117 1.37 1.27 3.08
C ASP A 117 1.93 2.30 2.10
N LEU A 118 1.44 3.52 2.18
CA LEU A 118 1.90 4.61 1.34
C LEU A 118 2.84 5.53 2.11
N THR A 119 3.81 6.11 1.43
CA THR A 119 4.58 7.21 2.01
C THR A 119 3.64 8.37 2.31
N PRO A 120 4.00 9.29 3.22
CA PRO A 120 3.14 10.45 3.49
C PRO A 120 2.83 11.27 2.26
N ALA A 121 3.79 11.43 1.33
CA ALA A 121 3.57 12.15 0.09
C ALA A 121 2.49 11.49 -0.75
N ALA A 122 2.56 10.17 -0.92
CA ALA A 122 1.58 9.42 -1.71
C ALA A 122 0.21 9.42 -1.04
N TYR A 123 0.16 9.19 0.27
CA TYR A 123 -1.09 9.17 1.02
C TYR A 123 -1.80 10.53 0.94
N SER A 124 -1.05 11.62 1.09
CA SER A 124 -1.60 12.96 1.03
C SER A 124 -2.19 13.30 -0.33
N ALA A 125 -1.76 12.63 -1.39
CA ALA A 125 -2.31 12.82 -2.72
C ALA A 125 -3.74 12.28 -2.86
N ILE A 126 -4.15 11.36 -2.00
CA ILE A 126 -5.48 10.74 -2.08
C ILE A 126 -6.34 10.95 -0.83
N GLY A 127 -5.79 11.53 0.23
CA GLY A 127 -6.55 11.78 1.45
C GLY A 127 -5.74 12.51 2.51
N SER A 128 -6.31 12.60 3.70
CA SER A 128 -5.66 13.28 4.82
C SER A 128 -4.89 12.26 5.67
N LEU A 129 -3.67 12.61 6.05
CA LEU A 129 -2.87 11.78 6.96
C LEU A 129 -3.60 11.51 8.27
N SER A 130 -4.42 12.45 8.72
CA SER A 130 -5.18 12.30 9.97
C SER A 130 -6.23 11.20 9.91
N SER A 131 -6.61 10.77 8.72
CA SER A 131 -7.58 9.67 8.56
C SER A 131 -7.00 8.33 9.01
N GLY A 132 -5.71 8.14 8.88
CA GLY A 132 -5.04 6.91 9.30
C GLY A 132 -5.22 5.74 8.35
N LEU A 133 -6.45 5.47 7.93
CA LEU A 133 -6.78 4.40 6.99
C LEU A 133 -7.70 4.95 5.89
N LEU A 134 -7.46 4.53 4.65
CA LEU A 134 -8.30 4.89 3.51
C LEU A 134 -8.60 3.63 2.71
N PRO A 135 -9.88 3.43 2.28
CA PRO A 135 -10.21 2.33 1.39
C PRO A 135 -9.70 2.62 -0.02
N VAL A 136 -9.02 1.66 -0.62
CA VAL A 136 -8.37 1.85 -1.91
C VAL A 136 -8.56 0.68 -2.85
N TYR A 137 -8.56 0.98 -4.14
CA TYR A 137 -8.32 0.02 -5.21
C TYR A 137 -6.86 0.16 -5.65
N ILE A 138 -6.25 -0.95 -6.02
CA ILE A 138 -4.89 -0.99 -6.51
C ILE A 138 -4.91 -1.59 -7.91
N TYR A 139 -4.29 -0.89 -8.85
CA TYR A 139 -4.23 -1.29 -10.26
C TYR A 139 -2.78 -1.41 -10.71
N GLU A 140 -2.56 -2.28 -11.69
CA GLU A 140 -1.25 -2.42 -12.32
C GLU A 140 -1.26 -2.20 -13.83
#